data_a2091e87dd8a9059c8483151a98f1c3e
#
_entry.id   a2091e87dd8a9059c8483151a98f1c3e
#
_cell.length_a   1.000
_cell.length_b   1.000
_cell.length_c   1.000
_cell.angle_alpha   90.00
_cell.angle_beta   90.00
_cell.angle_gamma   90.00
#
_symmetry.space_group_name_H-M   'P 1'
#
loop_
_entity.id
_entity.type
_entity.pdbx_description
1 polymer ?
#
loop_
_entity_poly.entity_id
_entity_poly.type
_entity_poly.pdbx_seq_one_letter_code
_entity_poly.pdbx_strand_id
1 'polypeptide(L)' 'MLYTLGRPLIAVAVSPAQKTIIFVPKGAVVEVPHDAPECGLVQAIWEGKSIEVFAQDVRERGYKVHAAHS' A
#
# COMPACT_ATOMS: atom_id res chain seq x y z
N MET A 1 9.39 -1.37 2.43
CA MET A 1 9.33 -2.30 1.29
C MET A 1 8.39 -1.75 0.24
N LEU A 2 8.76 -1.89 -1.00
CA LEU A 2 7.95 -1.39 -2.11
C LEU A 2 7.19 -2.54 -2.77
N TYR A 3 5.94 -2.28 -3.09
CA TYR A 3 5.10 -3.22 -3.83
C TYR A 3 4.54 -2.52 -5.05
N THR A 4 4.56 -3.21 -6.19
CA THR A 4 3.86 -2.76 -7.39
C THR A 4 2.57 -3.54 -7.49
N LEU A 5 1.46 -2.84 -7.65
CA LEU A 5 0.15 -3.52 -7.67
C LEU A 5 -0.12 -4.14 -9.03
N GLY A 6 -0.41 -5.43 -9.04
CA GLY A 6 -0.85 -6.14 -10.23
C GLY A 6 -2.35 -6.04 -10.46
N ARG A 7 -3.09 -5.59 -9.46
CA ARG A 7 -4.53 -5.37 -9.53
C ARG A 7 -4.87 -4.18 -8.64
N PRO A 8 -5.97 -3.45 -8.92
CA PRO A 8 -6.37 -2.35 -8.06
C PRO A 8 -6.69 -2.86 -6.65
N LEU A 9 -6.48 -2.01 -5.65
CA LEU A 9 -6.92 -2.32 -4.31
C LEU A 9 -7.62 -1.12 -3.69
N ILE A 10 -8.39 -1.41 -2.64
CA ILE A 10 -9.10 -0.38 -1.89
C ILE A 10 -8.23 0.01 -0.71
N ALA A 11 -8.10 1.31 -0.49
CA ALA A 11 -7.35 1.87 0.61
C ALA A 11 -8.15 2.97 1.28
N VAL A 12 -7.69 3.40 2.44
CA VAL A 12 -8.31 4.51 3.15
C VAL A 12 -7.29 5.63 3.22
N ALA A 13 -7.64 6.76 2.63
CA ALA A 13 -6.83 7.96 2.76
C ALA A 13 -7.16 8.60 4.10
N VAL A 14 -6.13 8.87 4.89
CA VAL A 14 -6.30 9.43 6.23
C VAL A 14 -5.92 10.88 6.21
N SER A 15 -6.84 11.73 6.62
CA SER A 15 -6.56 13.16 6.82
C SER A 15 -7.00 13.56 8.21
N PRO A 16 -6.52 14.70 8.73
CA PRO A 16 -6.91 15.11 10.08
C PRO A 16 -8.42 15.28 10.25
N ALA A 17 -9.13 15.58 9.16
CA ALA A 17 -10.56 15.88 9.23
C ALA A 17 -11.44 14.66 8.98
N GLN A 18 -10.97 13.69 8.20
CA GLN A 18 -11.84 12.57 7.82
C GLN A 18 -11.05 11.46 7.16
N LYS A 19 -11.69 10.30 7.06
CA LYS A 19 -11.18 9.16 6.32
C LYS A 19 -11.99 9.00 5.05
N THR A 20 -11.32 8.73 3.95
CA THR A 20 -11.97 8.58 2.65
C THR A 20 -11.50 7.30 1.99
N ILE A 21 -12.44 6.53 1.48
CA ILE A 21 -12.10 5.31 0.73
C ILE A 21 -11.61 5.74 -0.65
N ILE A 22 -10.46 5.18 -1.05
CA ILE A 22 -9.90 5.45 -2.37
C ILE A 22 -9.54 4.15 -3.05
N PHE A 23 -9.41 4.21 -4.36
CA PHE A 23 -8.93 3.08 -5.15
C PHE A 23 -7.50 3.36 -5.59
N VAL A 24 -6.62 2.41 -5.30
CA VAL A 24 -5.23 2.50 -5.74
C VAL A 24 -5.14 1.67 -7.03
N PRO A 25 -4.76 2.27 -8.15
CA PRO A 25 -4.85 1.59 -9.43
C PRO A 25 -3.77 0.53 -9.62
N LYS A 26 -4.03 -0.34 -10.58
CA LYS A 26 -3.02 -1.28 -11.05
C LYS A 26 -1.79 -0.50 -11.53
N GLY A 27 -0.64 -1.03 -11.19
CA GLY A 27 0.63 -0.39 -11.56
C GLY A 27 1.15 0.60 -10.54
N ALA A 28 0.34 0.96 -9.54
CA ALA A 28 0.78 1.86 -8.50
C ALA A 28 1.87 1.21 -7.66
N VAL A 29 2.78 2.04 -7.17
CA VAL A 29 3.83 1.59 -6.25
C VAL A 29 3.49 2.13 -4.86
N VAL A 30 3.37 1.22 -3.91
CA VAL A 30 3.10 1.58 -2.52
C VAL A 30 4.27 1.16 -1.64
N GLU A 31 4.59 1.98 -0.66
CA GLU A 31 5.65 1.69 0.27
C GLU A 31 5.05 1.28 1.60
N VAL A 32 5.48 0.13 2.11
CA VAL A 32 5.02 -0.42 3.39
C VAL A 32 6.21 -0.52 4.32
N PRO A 33 6.10 -0.08 5.58
CA PRO A 33 7.22 -0.18 6.52
C PRO A 33 7.68 -1.62 6.71
N HIS A 34 8.98 -1.78 6.99
CA HIS A 34 9.55 -3.12 7.19
C HIS A 34 8.94 -3.85 8.38
N ASP A 35 8.55 -3.10 9.41
CA ASP A 35 8.02 -3.66 10.64
C ASP A 35 6.49 -3.71 10.66
N ALA A 36 5.86 -3.52 9.48
CA ALA A 36 4.42 -3.57 9.40
C ALA A 36 3.90 -4.97 9.74
N PRO A 37 2.74 -5.06 10.41
CA PRO A 37 2.13 -6.36 10.69
C PRO A 37 1.83 -7.13 9.41
N GLU A 38 1.79 -8.44 9.52
CA GLU A 38 1.50 -9.28 8.35
C GLU A 38 0.01 -9.37 8.03
N CYS A 39 -0.84 -8.92 8.93
CA CYS A 39 -2.27 -8.93 8.72
C CYS A 39 -2.87 -7.66 9.32
N GLY A 40 -4.12 -7.37 8.93
CA GLY A 40 -4.82 -6.19 9.39
C GLY A 40 -4.43 -4.95 8.61
N LEU A 41 -4.88 -3.80 9.09
CA LEU A 41 -4.61 -2.53 8.45
C LEU A 41 -3.20 -2.06 8.78
N VAL A 42 -2.49 -1.63 7.77
CA VAL A 42 -1.15 -1.07 7.92
C VAL A 42 -1.09 0.26 7.19
N GLN A 43 -0.21 1.14 7.67
CA GLN A 43 0.05 2.39 6.98
C GLN A 43 0.97 2.15 5.81
N ALA A 44 0.68 2.80 4.70
CA ALA A 44 1.52 2.74 3.52
C ALA A 44 1.62 4.13 2.91
N ILE A 45 2.60 4.32 2.07
CA ILE A 45 2.80 5.58 1.37
C ILE A 45 2.56 5.34 -0.12
N TRP A 46 1.71 6.15 -0.70
CA TRP A 46 1.41 6.12 -2.12
C TRP A 46 1.39 7.55 -2.64
N GLU A 47 2.26 7.85 -3.59
CA GLU A 47 2.39 9.20 -4.18
C GLU A 47 2.59 10.27 -3.11
N GLY A 48 3.40 9.95 -2.10
CA GLY A 48 3.68 10.89 -1.03
C GLY A 48 2.59 11.05 0.01
N LYS A 49 1.51 10.28 -0.12
CA LYS A 49 0.36 10.36 0.80
C LYS A 49 0.32 9.14 1.69
N SER A 50 -0.06 9.37 2.95
CA SER A 50 -0.27 8.26 3.88
C SER A 50 -1.66 7.67 3.62
N ILE A 51 -1.69 6.36 3.44
CA ILE A 51 -2.94 5.62 3.29
C ILE A 51 -2.91 4.41 4.20
N GLU A 52 -4.09 3.86 4.48
CA GLU A 52 -4.20 2.60 5.21
C GLU A 52 -4.69 1.52 4.25
N VAL A 53 -4.00 0.40 4.27
CA VAL A 53 -4.34 -0.74 3.41
C VAL A 53 -4.30 -2.01 4.24
N PHE A 54 -5.02 -3.03 3.79
CA PHE A 54 -4.87 -4.33 4.40
C PHE A 54 -3.57 -4.97 3.93
N ALA A 55 -2.74 -5.38 4.87
CA ALA A 55 -1.46 -5.99 4.55
C ALA A 55 -1.65 -7.20 3.63
N GLN A 56 -2.67 -7.99 3.90
CA GLN A 56 -2.97 -9.16 3.10
C GLN A 56 -3.30 -8.80 1.66
N ASP A 57 -4.07 -7.72 1.45
CA ASP A 57 -4.42 -7.27 0.11
C ASP A 57 -3.18 -6.85 -0.68
N VAL A 58 -2.26 -6.15 -0.03
CA VAL A 58 -1.04 -5.72 -0.71
C VAL A 58 -0.24 -6.93 -1.16
N ARG A 59 -0.14 -7.95 -0.31
CA ARG A 59 0.61 -9.15 -0.66
C ARG A 59 -0.06 -9.97 -1.75
N GLU A 60 -1.39 -10.01 -1.76
CA GLU A 60 -2.13 -10.80 -2.75
C GLU A 60 -2.24 -10.09 -4.10
N ARG A 61 -2.34 -8.78 -4.08
CA ARG A 61 -2.58 -8.00 -5.31
C ARG A 61 -1.33 -7.34 -5.83
N GLY A 62 -0.24 -7.33 -5.05
CA GLY A 62 0.99 -6.67 -5.43
C GLY A 62 2.16 -7.63 -5.50
N TYR A 63 3.23 -7.12 -6.09
CA TYR A 63 4.50 -7.81 -6.17
C TYR A 63 5.54 -7.00 -5.43
N LYS A 64 6.29 -7.67 -4.56
CA LYS A 64 7.37 -7.02 -3.86
C LYS A 64 8.45 -6.62 -4.85
N VAL A 65 8.83 -5.35 -4.83
CA VAL A 65 9.88 -4.84 -5.70
C VAL A 65 11.19 -5.03 -4.96
N HIS A 66 12.06 -5.84 -5.54
CA HIS A 66 13.41 -5.98 -5.01
C HIS A 66 14.24 -4.81 -5.48
N ALA A 67 14.94 -4.17 -4.57
CA ALA A 67 15.88 -3.14 -4.95
C ALA A 67 16.91 -3.81 -5.82
N ALA A 68 16.97 -3.34 -7.01
CA ALA A 68 17.92 -3.91 -7.92
C ALA A 68 19.30 -3.61 -7.43
N HIS A 69 19.86 -4.42 -7.27
CA HIS A 69 21.05 -4.16 -7.17
C HIS A 69 21.62 -4.83 -7.99
N SER A 70 21.11 -4.66 -8.11
CA SER A 70 21.59 -5.21 -8.67
C SER A 70 22.05 -5.36 -9.46
#